data_153a46077658c1ad2cf6e14c6cd3f1bd
#
_entry.id   153a46077658c1ad2cf6e14c6cd3f1bd
#
_cell.length_a   1.000
_cell.length_b   1.000
_cell.length_c   1.000
_cell.angle_alpha   90.00
_cell.angle_beta   90.00
_cell.angle_gamma   90.00
#
_symmetry.space_group_name_H-M   'P 1'
#
loop_
_entity.id
_entity.type
_entity.pdbx_description
1 polymer ?
#
loop_
_entity_poly.entity_id
_entity_poly.type
_entity_poly.pdbx_seq_one_letter_code
_entity_poly.pdbx_strand_id
1 'polypeptide(L)'
;IVGRIKDMVIRGGENLYPREIEEFLYRHPQVQDVQVVGVPDSRYGEELCAWIIAKPGQSVTEEDIRAFCQGQIAHYKVPRYIRFVDAFPMTVTGKIQKFKIRETMMQQLQLQPEQTA
;
A
#
# COMPACT_ATOMS: atom_id res chain seq x y z
N ILE A 1 -21.83 5.69 0.59
CA ILE A 1 -21.56 5.48 0.95
C ILE A 1 -20.96 4.79 1.50
N VAL A 2 -20.69 4.76 1.86
CA VAL A 2 -20.40 4.11 2.51
C VAL A 2 -19.51 3.13 2.36
N GLY A 3 -19.35 2.36 2.43
CA GLY A 3 -18.57 1.32 2.22
C GLY A 3 -17.14 1.38 2.44
N ARG A 4 -16.61 2.42 2.59
CA ARG A 4 -15.22 2.44 2.68
C ARG A 4 -14.71 1.88 3.95
N ILE A 5 -15.49 1.64 4.87
CA ILE A 5 -15.08 1.07 6.07
C ILE A 5 -14.27 -0.14 5.86
N LYS A 6 -14.47 -0.85 4.79
CA LYS A 6 -13.77 -2.03 4.59
C LYS A 6 -12.36 -1.85 4.22
N ASP A 7 -11.92 -0.65 3.99
CA ASP A 7 -10.57 -0.42 3.53
C ASP A 7 -9.66 -0.20 4.73
N MET A 8 -9.74 -1.04 5.73
CA MET A 8 -8.92 -0.92 6.92
C MET A 8 -8.00 -2.12 7.00
N VAL A 9 -6.78 -1.90 7.44
CA VAL A 9 -5.79 -2.94 7.61
C VAL A 9 -5.50 -3.09 9.09
N ILE A 10 -5.49 -4.30 9.59
CA ILE A 10 -5.23 -4.55 11.00
C ILE A 10 -3.85 -5.18 11.14
N ARG A 11 -2.92 -4.44 11.71
CA ARG A 11 -1.55 -4.89 11.86
C ARG A 11 -1.23 -4.95 13.33
N GLY A 12 -1.10 -6.16 13.86
CA GLY A 12 -0.73 -6.34 15.25
C GLY A 12 -1.64 -5.64 16.23
N GLY A 13 -2.93 -5.61 15.94
CA GLY A 13 -3.88 -4.94 16.81
C GLY A 13 -4.09 -3.46 16.52
N GLU A 14 -3.29 -2.88 15.60
CA GLU A 14 -3.46 -1.49 15.24
C GLU A 14 -4.33 -1.38 14.00
N ASN A 15 -5.29 -0.49 14.02
CA ASN A 15 -6.14 -0.26 12.86
C ASN A 15 -5.47 0.79 11.99
N LEU A 16 -5.11 0.39 10.78
CA LEU A 16 -4.46 1.30 9.84
C LEU A 16 -5.40 1.60 8.70
N TYR A 17 -5.40 2.83 8.24
CA TYR A 17 -6.31 3.25 7.20
C TYR A 17 -5.52 3.61 5.96
N PRO A 18 -5.58 2.79 4.90
CA PRO A 18 -4.80 3.03 3.71
C PRO A 18 -4.94 4.43 3.15
N ARG A 19 -6.14 5.01 3.22
CA ARG A 19 -6.34 6.33 2.68
C ARG A 19 -5.48 7.38 3.38
N GLU A 20 -5.30 7.26 4.67
CA GLU A 20 -4.49 8.19 5.42
C GLU A 20 -3.05 8.14 4.91
N ILE A 21 -2.56 6.93 4.65
CA ILE A 21 -1.19 6.76 4.21
C ILE A 21 -1.04 7.20 2.76
N GLU A 22 -2.05 6.93 1.94
CA GLU A 22 -2.05 7.39 0.56
C GLU A 22 -1.97 8.92 0.51
N GLU A 23 -2.77 9.58 1.33
CA GLU A 23 -2.77 11.04 1.34
C GLU A 23 -1.43 11.60 1.78
N PHE A 24 -0.78 10.93 2.72
CA PHE A 24 0.53 11.38 3.15
C PHE A 24 1.55 11.20 2.04
N LEU A 25 1.54 10.05 1.36
CA LEU A 25 2.51 9.78 0.32
C LEU A 25 2.32 10.68 -0.91
N TYR A 26 1.08 11.15 -1.14
CA TYR A 26 0.84 12.06 -2.25
C TYR A 26 1.59 13.39 -2.04
N ARG A 27 2.04 13.67 -0.83
CA ARG A 27 2.76 14.91 -0.60
C ARG A 27 4.18 14.83 -1.15
N HIS A 28 4.68 13.64 -1.47
CA HIS A 28 6.01 13.50 -1.99
C HIS A 28 6.03 14.07 -3.42
N PRO A 29 6.93 14.99 -3.72
CA PRO A 29 6.93 15.67 -5.02
C PRO A 29 7.12 14.76 -6.22
N GLN A 30 7.68 13.58 -6.04
CA GLN A 30 7.92 12.69 -7.16
C GLN A 30 6.87 11.59 -7.30
N VAL A 31 5.84 11.60 -6.45
CA VAL A 31 4.79 10.58 -6.50
C VAL A 31 3.63 11.11 -7.32
N GLN A 32 3.26 10.39 -8.39
CA GLN A 32 2.14 10.79 -9.20
C GLN A 32 0.88 10.14 -8.66
N ASP A 33 0.94 8.89 -8.26
CA ASP A 33 -0.22 8.21 -7.73
C ASP A 33 0.23 7.10 -6.80
N VAL A 34 -0.59 6.70 -5.86
CA VAL A 34 -0.25 5.66 -4.90
C VAL A 34 -1.49 4.94 -4.44
N GLN A 35 -1.38 3.64 -4.27
CA GLN A 35 -2.44 2.82 -3.72
C GLN A 35 -1.84 1.97 -2.61
N VAL A 36 -2.50 1.94 -1.46
CA VAL A 36 -2.03 1.18 -0.31
C VAL A 36 -3.03 0.09 0.00
N VAL A 37 -2.55 -1.12 0.18
CA VAL A 37 -3.42 -2.26 0.50
C VAL A 37 -2.78 -3.06 1.61
N GLY A 38 -3.56 -3.92 2.25
CA GLY A 38 -3.04 -4.84 3.26
C GLY A 38 -2.74 -6.16 2.61
N VAL A 39 -1.66 -6.80 3.00
CA VAL A 39 -1.33 -8.14 2.53
C VAL A 39 -1.13 -9.02 3.75
N PRO A 40 -1.36 -10.33 3.64
CA PRO A 40 -1.24 -11.21 4.80
C PRO A 40 0.17 -11.24 5.38
N ASP A 41 0.26 -11.33 6.68
CA ASP A 41 1.55 -11.41 7.35
C ASP A 41 1.41 -12.37 8.53
N SER A 42 2.33 -13.32 8.64
CA SER A 42 2.21 -14.33 9.67
C SER A 42 2.46 -13.78 11.07
N ARG A 43 3.14 -12.67 11.17
CA ARG A 43 3.44 -12.12 12.48
C ARG A 43 2.44 -11.12 12.96
N TYR A 44 2.00 -10.23 12.11
CA TYR A 44 1.10 -9.17 12.51
C TYR A 44 -0.32 -9.31 11.96
N GLY A 45 -0.59 -10.34 11.21
CA GLY A 45 -1.89 -10.53 10.58
C GLY A 45 -1.94 -9.88 9.23
N GLU A 46 -1.55 -8.61 9.16
CA GLU A 46 -1.47 -7.90 7.89
C GLU A 46 -0.32 -6.92 7.93
N GLU A 47 0.22 -6.59 6.79
CA GLU A 47 1.20 -5.53 6.65
C GLU A 47 0.77 -4.65 5.50
N LEU A 48 1.26 -3.43 5.47
CA LEU A 48 0.89 -2.50 4.42
C LEU A 48 1.79 -2.66 3.20
N CYS A 49 1.18 -2.53 2.04
CA CYS A 49 1.89 -2.58 0.77
C CYS A 49 1.49 -1.36 -0.02
N ALA A 50 2.44 -0.61 -0.55
CA ALA A 50 2.17 0.57 -1.35
C ALA A 50 2.64 0.34 -2.78
N TRP A 51 1.76 0.58 -3.75
CA TRP A 51 2.12 0.56 -5.16
C TRP A 51 2.14 2.02 -5.58
N ILE A 52 3.26 2.48 -6.13
CA ILE A 52 3.47 3.87 -6.42
C ILE A 52 3.78 4.08 -7.89
N ILE A 53 3.16 5.09 -8.48
CA ILE A 53 3.49 5.50 -9.84
C ILE A 53 4.27 6.79 -9.68
N ALA A 54 5.51 6.80 -10.15
CA ALA A 54 6.34 8.00 -10.08
C ALA A 54 5.96 8.95 -11.20
N LYS A 55 6.20 10.23 -11.00
CA LYS A 55 5.91 11.21 -12.04
C LYS A 55 6.84 10.97 -13.21
N PRO A 56 6.42 11.28 -14.43
CA PRO A 56 7.22 11.03 -15.61
C PRO A 56 8.57 11.71 -15.49
N GLY A 57 9.61 10.99 -15.85
CA GLY A 57 10.95 11.54 -15.80
C GLY A 57 11.58 11.58 -14.43
N GLN A 58 10.85 11.13 -13.40
CA GLN A 58 11.39 11.15 -12.06
C GLN A 58 11.92 9.77 -11.68
N SER A 59 12.89 9.76 -10.78
CA SER A 59 13.53 8.55 -10.40
C SER A 59 13.50 8.45 -8.89
N VAL A 60 12.42 7.99 -8.34
CA VAL A 60 12.26 7.86 -6.90
C VAL A 60 12.47 6.40 -6.52
N THR A 61 13.13 6.16 -5.40
CA THR A 61 13.42 4.80 -4.98
C THR A 61 12.66 4.46 -3.71
N GLU A 62 12.68 3.20 -3.35
CA GLU A 62 12.02 2.76 -2.13
C GLU A 62 12.65 3.48 -0.94
N GLU A 63 13.95 3.69 -0.94
CA GLU A 63 14.61 4.37 0.14
C GLU A 63 14.15 5.82 0.24
N ASP A 64 13.90 6.46 -0.87
CA ASP A 64 13.42 7.84 -0.86
C ASP A 64 12.06 7.89 -0.17
N ILE A 65 11.20 6.92 -0.44
CA ILE A 65 9.87 6.89 0.15
C ILE A 65 9.98 6.62 1.66
N ARG A 66 10.84 5.69 2.04
CA ARG A 66 10.99 5.38 3.46
C ARG A 66 11.56 6.56 4.23
N ALA A 67 12.51 7.27 3.63
CA ALA A 67 13.08 8.45 4.26
C ALA A 67 12.03 9.54 4.41
N PHE A 68 11.14 9.67 3.41
CA PHE A 68 10.08 10.66 3.47
C PHE A 68 9.13 10.35 4.63
N CYS A 69 8.91 9.09 4.92
CA CYS A 69 8.01 8.72 5.99
C CYS A 69 8.65 8.81 7.37
N GLN A 70 9.95 8.68 7.44
CA GLN A 70 10.62 8.59 8.71
C GLN A 70 10.43 9.83 9.55
N GLY A 71 9.96 9.67 10.75
CA GLY A 71 9.74 10.81 11.63
C GLY A 71 8.47 11.59 11.33
N GLN A 72 7.76 11.25 10.25
CA GLN A 72 6.56 11.99 9.88
C GLN A 72 5.29 11.22 10.24
N ILE A 73 5.35 9.91 10.19
CA ILE A 73 4.20 9.07 10.56
C ILE A 73 4.73 7.96 11.47
N ALA A 74 3.86 7.31 12.18
CA ALA A 74 4.25 6.24 13.09
C ALA A 74 4.91 5.14 12.29
N HIS A 75 5.94 4.51 12.85
CA HIS A 75 6.67 3.52 12.09
C HIS A 75 5.80 2.35 11.63
N TYR A 76 4.75 2.00 12.37
CA TYR A 76 3.90 0.89 11.95
C TYR A 76 2.96 1.31 10.82
N LYS A 77 2.92 2.60 10.45
CA LYS A 77 2.12 3.06 9.33
C LYS A 77 2.96 3.13 8.06
N VAL A 78 4.27 2.93 8.14
CA VAL A 78 5.12 2.96 6.97
C VAL A 78 4.93 1.63 6.24
N PRO A 79 4.61 1.64 4.94
CA PRO A 79 4.39 0.38 4.23
C PRO A 79 5.61 -0.51 4.29
N ARG A 80 5.39 -1.79 4.57
CA ARG A 80 6.48 -2.73 4.62
C ARG A 80 6.97 -3.02 3.20
N TYR A 81 6.05 -3.11 2.25
CA TYR A 81 6.38 -3.41 0.87
C TYR A 81 6.09 -2.18 0.02
N ILE A 82 7.04 -1.76 -0.80
CA ILE A 82 6.88 -0.62 -1.69
C ILE A 82 7.27 -1.06 -3.09
N ARG A 83 6.37 -0.91 -4.05
CA ARG A 83 6.61 -1.27 -5.42
C ARG A 83 6.31 -0.10 -6.32
N PHE A 84 7.11 0.06 -7.38
CA PHE A 84 6.86 1.10 -8.35
C PHE A 84 6.28 0.44 -9.59
N VAL A 85 5.17 0.96 -10.07
CA VAL A 85 4.46 0.38 -11.21
C VAL A 85 4.10 1.50 -12.18
N ASP A 86 3.71 1.11 -13.40
CA ASP A 86 3.32 2.08 -14.41
C ASP A 86 1.83 2.33 -14.38
N ALA A 87 1.07 1.43 -13.87
CA ALA A 87 -0.39 1.57 -13.86
C ALA A 87 -0.97 0.64 -12.81
N PHE A 88 -2.21 0.91 -12.41
CA PHE A 88 -2.91 0.06 -11.46
C PHE A 88 -3.97 -0.75 -12.21
N PRO A 89 -4.37 -1.91 -11.69
CA PRO A 89 -5.45 -2.68 -12.30
C PRO A 89 -6.75 -1.90 -12.14
N MET A 90 -7.50 -1.75 -13.22
CA MET A 90 -8.73 -0.99 -13.18
C MET A 90 -9.85 -1.70 -13.87
N THR A 91 -11.07 -1.35 -13.49
CA THR A 91 -12.25 -1.87 -14.18
C THR A 91 -12.40 -1.06 -15.46
N VAL A 92 -13.31 -1.49 -16.34
CA VAL A 92 -13.55 -0.78 -17.57
C VAL A 92 -14.09 0.61 -17.30
N THR A 93 -14.69 0.84 -16.14
CA THR A 93 -15.22 2.16 -15.83
C THR A 93 -14.19 3.02 -15.12
N GLY A 94 -12.98 2.54 -14.98
CA GLY A 94 -11.92 3.36 -14.38
C GLY A 94 -11.75 3.29 -12.88
N LYS A 95 -12.32 2.28 -12.24
CA LYS A 95 -12.13 2.16 -10.81
C LYS A 95 -10.94 1.29 -10.51
N ILE A 96 -10.10 1.70 -9.58
CA ILE A 96 -8.91 0.94 -9.19
C ILE A 96 -9.33 -0.28 -8.38
N GLN A 97 -8.82 -1.44 -8.76
CA GLN A 97 -9.18 -2.69 -8.11
C GLN A 97 -8.11 -3.09 -7.10
N LYS A 98 -8.25 -2.58 -5.87
CA LYS A 98 -7.25 -2.86 -4.85
C LYS A 98 -7.12 -4.34 -4.56
N PHE A 99 -8.19 -5.11 -4.70
CA PHE A 99 -8.10 -6.54 -4.42
C PHE A 99 -7.15 -7.23 -5.40
N LYS A 100 -7.02 -6.71 -6.63
CA LYS A 100 -6.10 -7.30 -7.58
C LYS A 100 -4.66 -6.92 -7.23
N ILE A 101 -4.45 -5.74 -6.67
CA ILE A 101 -3.12 -5.35 -6.21
C ILE A 101 -2.72 -6.31 -5.09
N ARG A 102 -3.64 -6.58 -4.17
CA ARG A 102 -3.37 -7.48 -3.07
C ARG A 102 -3.06 -8.88 -3.56
N GLU A 103 -3.86 -9.39 -4.51
CA GLU A 103 -3.63 -10.72 -5.04
C GLU A 103 -2.27 -10.82 -5.73
N THR A 104 -1.92 -9.82 -6.50
CA THR A 104 -0.64 -9.82 -7.21
C THR A 104 0.51 -9.85 -6.20
N MET A 105 0.41 -9.08 -5.15
CA MET A 105 1.46 -9.06 -4.13
C MET A 105 1.53 -10.39 -3.39
N MET A 106 0.40 -10.99 -3.11
CA MET A 106 0.39 -12.28 -2.45
C MET A 106 1.11 -13.32 -3.30
N GLN A 107 0.91 -13.28 -4.60
CA GLN A 107 1.58 -14.21 -5.48
C GLN A 107 3.06 -13.91 -5.57
N GLN A 108 3.44 -12.65 -5.72
CA GLN A 108 4.84 -12.28 -5.87
C GLN A 108 5.64 -12.55 -4.59
N LEU A 109 5.03 -12.36 -3.45
CA LEU A 109 5.71 -12.55 -2.19
C LEU A 109 5.44 -13.94 -1.62
N GLN A 110 4.64 -14.74 -2.31
CA GLN A 110 4.27 -16.07 -1.88
C GLN A 110 3.63 -16.06 -0.51
N LEU A 111 2.81 -15.05 -0.25
CA LEU A 111 2.11 -14.96 1.02
C LEU A 111 0.83 -15.76 0.96
N GLN A 112 0.37 -16.27 2.07
CA GLN A 112 -0.85 -17.02 2.12
C GLN A 112 -1.73 -16.53 3.25
N PRO A 113 -2.98 -16.32 2.99
CA PRO A 113 -3.89 -15.87 4.00
C PRO A 113 -4.03 -17.00 4.97
N GLU A 114 -4.34 -16.75 6.10
CA GLU A 114 -4.61 -17.75 6.96
C GLU A 114 -3.54 -18.65 7.24
N GLN A 115 -2.48 -18.33 7.09
CA GLN A 115 -1.46 -19.07 7.33
C GLN A 115 -1.46 -19.67 8.56
N THR A 116 -2.18 -19.24 9.34
CA THR A 116 -2.23 -19.76 10.51
C THR A 116 -2.53 -21.02 10.62
N ALA A 117 -3.03 -21.42 9.87
CA ALA A 117 -3.50 -22.68 10.05
C ALA A 117 -2.56 -23.51 10.68
#